data_d357db93b4f929a47819374e36bd1eeb
#
_entry.id   d357db93b4f929a47819374e36bd1eeb
#
_cell.length_a   1.000
_cell.length_b   1.000
_cell.length_c   1.000
_cell.angle_alpha   90.00
_cell.angle_beta   90.00
_cell.angle_gamma   90.00
#
_symmetry.space_group_name_H-M   'P 1'
#
loop_
_entity.id
_entity.type
_entity.pdbx_description
1 polymer ?
#
loop_
_entity_poly.entity_id
_entity_poly.type
_entity_poly.pdbx_seq_one_letter_code
_entity_poly.pdbx_strand_id
1 'polypeptide(L)'
;MKRLLLLLFSCVLFLQPYCQAQPLTSEESPVTLSTATGDIKGRLLLPANATTCPVVLLIAGSGPTDMDGNNPMMKNNSLKFLAEGLAQKGIASLRFDKRGIAGSAAAGKEESKLRFEDYVNDVTGWIDFLAKDKRFTGITVAGHSEGSLI
;
A
#
# COMPACT_ATOMS: atom_id res chain seq x y z
N MET A 1 -73.99 27.28 5.95
CA MET A 1 -72.81 27.40 6.83
C MET A 1 -71.90 26.24 6.51
N LYS A 2 -70.82 26.43 5.69
CA LYS A 2 -69.86 25.41 5.29
C LYS A 2 -68.68 25.46 6.24
N ARG A 3 -68.44 24.39 7.01
CA ARG A 3 -67.27 24.26 7.89
C ARG A 3 -66.08 23.80 7.04
N LEU A 4 -65.06 24.65 6.92
CA LEU A 4 -63.79 24.36 6.26
C LEU A 4 -62.88 23.61 7.28
N LEU A 5 -62.59 22.34 7.01
CA LEU A 5 -61.70 21.51 7.84
C LEU A 5 -60.26 21.69 7.31
N LEU A 6 -59.43 22.45 8.04
CA LEU A 6 -58.01 22.62 7.73
C LEU A 6 -57.22 21.41 8.27
N LEU A 7 -56.76 20.55 7.39
CA LEU A 7 -55.80 19.48 7.72
C LEU A 7 -54.38 20.06 7.75
N LEU A 8 -53.81 20.25 8.95
CA LEU A 8 -52.41 20.56 9.18
C LEU A 8 -51.61 19.27 8.98
N PHE A 9 -50.91 19.19 7.84
CA PHE A 9 -49.92 18.11 7.58
C PHE A 9 -48.57 18.48 8.26
N SER A 10 -48.36 17.92 9.46
CA SER A 10 -47.11 18.09 10.20
C SER A 10 -46.02 17.21 9.54
N CYS A 11 -45.14 17.86 8.78
CA CYS A 11 -43.97 17.22 8.20
C CYS A 11 -42.88 17.08 9.28
N VAL A 12 -42.84 15.92 9.95
CA VAL A 12 -41.75 15.59 10.89
C VAL A 12 -40.53 15.22 10.06
N LEU A 13 -39.63 16.18 9.88
CA LEU A 13 -38.29 15.95 9.34
C LEU A 13 -37.50 15.10 10.34
N PHE A 14 -37.38 13.80 10.08
CA PHE A 14 -36.42 12.95 10.77
C PHE A 14 -35.01 13.39 10.32
N LEU A 15 -34.36 14.22 11.14
CA LEU A 15 -32.93 14.45 11.09
C LEU A 15 -32.23 13.14 11.51
N GLN A 16 -31.97 12.27 10.55
CA GLN A 16 -31.09 11.13 10.79
C GLN A 16 -29.68 11.69 11.05
N PRO A 17 -29.05 11.38 12.18
CA PRO A 17 -27.64 11.72 12.36
C PRO A 17 -26.87 10.95 11.28
N TYR A 18 -26.36 11.65 10.28
CA TYR A 18 -25.32 11.12 9.41
C TYR A 18 -24.12 10.84 10.30
N CYS A 19 -23.98 9.57 10.69
CA CYS A 19 -22.72 9.08 11.26
C CYS A 19 -21.68 9.17 10.16
N GLN A 20 -20.99 10.32 10.08
CA GLN A 20 -19.78 10.43 9.29
C GLN A 20 -18.75 9.54 9.97
N ALA A 21 -18.61 8.32 9.43
CA ALA A 21 -17.45 7.50 9.74
C ALA A 21 -16.22 8.37 9.39
N GLN A 22 -15.48 8.80 10.41
CA GLN A 22 -14.19 9.47 10.18
C GLN A 22 -13.35 8.53 9.32
N PRO A 23 -12.68 9.01 8.26
CA PRO A 23 -11.79 8.18 7.50
C PRO A 23 -10.74 7.63 8.46
N LEU A 24 -10.70 6.31 8.58
CA LEU A 24 -9.67 5.61 9.33
C LEU A 24 -8.33 6.02 8.70
N THR A 25 -7.55 6.86 9.37
CA THR A 25 -6.25 7.30 8.87
C THR A 25 -5.26 6.15 9.01
N SER A 26 -4.97 5.50 7.90
CA SER A 26 -3.87 4.55 7.82
C SER A 26 -2.53 5.27 8.03
N GLU A 27 -1.59 4.63 8.71
CA GLU A 27 -0.27 5.20 8.97
C GLU A 27 0.74 4.69 7.93
N GLU A 28 1.29 5.60 7.13
CA GLU A 28 2.34 5.29 6.18
C GLU A 28 3.70 5.78 6.68
N SER A 29 4.69 4.89 6.69
CA SER A 29 6.06 5.19 7.13
C SER A 29 7.10 4.75 6.09
N PRO A 30 8.18 5.53 5.90
CA PRO A 30 9.31 5.09 5.08
C PRO A 30 10.07 3.97 5.78
N VAL A 31 10.51 2.98 4.99
CA VAL A 31 11.36 1.88 5.45
C VAL A 31 12.54 1.69 4.51
N THR A 32 13.62 1.12 5.02
CA THR A 32 14.83 0.90 4.23
C THR A 32 15.37 -0.51 4.49
N LEU A 33 15.63 -1.23 3.42
CA LEU A 33 16.40 -2.47 3.45
C LEU A 33 17.83 -2.15 3.03
N SER A 34 18.79 -2.28 3.95
CA SER A 34 20.20 -2.09 3.63
C SER A 34 20.79 -3.36 3.02
N THR A 35 21.41 -3.25 1.84
CA THR A 35 22.06 -4.33 1.13
C THR A 35 23.54 -4.03 0.90
N ALA A 36 24.31 -5.03 0.51
CA ALA A 36 25.76 -4.84 0.24
C ALA A 36 26.06 -3.83 -0.88
N THR A 37 25.09 -3.59 -1.79
CA THR A 37 25.27 -2.69 -2.93
C THR A 37 24.57 -1.34 -2.76
N GLY A 38 23.80 -1.15 -1.69
CA GLY A 38 23.09 0.08 -1.37
C GLY A 38 21.73 -0.18 -0.74
N ASP A 39 21.06 0.89 -0.43
CA ASP A 39 19.76 0.87 0.24
C ASP A 39 18.61 0.69 -0.75
N ILE A 40 17.69 -0.19 -0.43
CA ILE A 40 16.40 -0.34 -1.10
C ILE A 40 15.35 0.41 -0.28
N LYS A 41 14.69 1.38 -0.88
CA LYS A 41 13.69 2.22 -0.21
C LYS A 41 12.30 1.69 -0.42
N GLY A 42 11.49 1.72 0.65
CA GLY A 42 10.11 1.27 0.63
C GLY A 42 9.20 2.10 1.53
N ARG A 43 7.93 1.74 1.50
CA ARG A 43 6.90 2.29 2.37
C ARG A 43 6.08 1.18 2.98
N LEU A 44 5.94 1.25 4.28
CA LEU A 44 5.05 0.40 5.06
C LEU A 44 3.78 1.17 5.35
N LEU A 45 2.64 0.63 4.94
CA LEU A 45 1.32 1.17 5.23
C LEU A 45 0.60 0.25 6.20
N LEU A 46 0.25 0.78 7.38
CA LEU A 46 -0.49 0.06 8.41
C LEU A 46 -1.97 0.44 8.38
N PRO A 47 -2.88 -0.51 8.62
CA PRO A 47 -4.28 -0.19 8.86
C PRO A 47 -4.44 0.67 10.11
N ALA A 48 -5.43 1.54 10.11
CA ALA A 48 -5.75 2.35 11.27
C ALA A 48 -6.06 1.47 12.50
N ASN A 49 -5.49 1.86 13.65
CA ASN A 49 -5.73 1.23 14.96
C ASN A 49 -5.41 -0.28 15.04
N ALA A 50 -4.73 -0.85 14.05
CA ALA A 50 -4.34 -2.26 14.11
C ALA A 50 -3.13 -2.45 15.04
N THR A 51 -3.30 -3.23 16.09
CA THR A 51 -2.19 -3.69 16.95
C THR A 51 -1.45 -4.87 16.31
N THR A 52 -2.19 -5.75 15.64
CA THR A 52 -1.68 -6.86 14.83
C THR A 52 -2.52 -7.02 13.57
N CYS A 53 -1.90 -7.38 12.44
CA CYS A 53 -2.58 -7.58 11.17
C CYS A 53 -1.74 -8.47 10.24
N PRO A 54 -2.32 -9.08 9.20
CA PRO A 54 -1.54 -9.66 8.11
C PRO A 54 -0.88 -8.55 7.28
N VAL A 55 0.23 -8.88 6.58
CA VAL A 55 0.94 -7.95 5.70
C VAL A 55 1.13 -8.53 4.31
N VAL A 56 1.01 -7.69 3.29
CA VAL A 56 1.30 -8.03 1.88
C VAL A 56 2.55 -7.28 1.43
N LEU A 57 3.55 -8.01 0.94
CA LEU A 57 4.69 -7.45 0.22
C LEU A 57 4.31 -7.30 -1.24
N LEU A 58 4.27 -6.07 -1.75
CA LEU A 58 3.89 -5.74 -3.12
C LEU A 58 5.14 -5.53 -3.98
N ILE A 59 5.24 -6.28 -5.09
CA ILE A 59 6.38 -6.24 -6.01
C ILE A 59 5.93 -5.64 -7.34
N ALA A 60 6.56 -4.56 -7.76
CA ALA A 60 6.28 -3.89 -9.04
C ALA A 60 6.68 -4.76 -10.24
N GLY A 61 6.04 -4.50 -11.39
CA GLY A 61 6.39 -5.11 -12.68
C GLY A 61 7.72 -4.64 -13.25
N SER A 62 8.01 -5.08 -14.48
CA SER A 62 9.23 -4.74 -15.23
C SER A 62 9.41 -3.24 -15.49
N GLY A 63 10.62 -2.88 -15.92
CA GLY A 63 11.00 -1.52 -16.28
C GLY A 63 11.15 -0.57 -15.10
N PRO A 64 11.25 0.75 -15.36
CA PRO A 64 11.49 1.78 -14.35
C PRO A 64 10.23 2.13 -13.55
N THR A 65 9.55 1.10 -13.04
CA THR A 65 8.31 1.25 -12.26
C THR A 65 8.65 1.40 -10.78
N ASP A 66 8.23 2.53 -10.19
CA ASP A 66 8.43 2.85 -8.78
C ASP A 66 7.48 2.06 -7.86
N MET A 67 7.66 2.22 -6.55
CA MET A 67 6.86 1.54 -5.51
C MET A 67 5.37 1.89 -5.55
N ASP A 68 4.99 3.01 -6.14
CA ASP A 68 3.61 3.44 -6.27
C ASP A 68 2.92 2.91 -7.55
N GLY A 69 3.71 2.28 -8.45
CA GLY A 69 3.26 1.77 -9.73
C GLY A 69 3.41 2.77 -10.87
N ASN A 70 4.18 3.85 -10.69
CA ASN A 70 4.40 4.87 -11.69
C ASN A 70 5.70 4.62 -12.46
N ASN A 71 5.77 5.14 -13.67
CA ASN A 71 6.98 5.16 -14.48
C ASN A 71 7.08 6.52 -15.22
N PRO A 72 8.19 6.82 -15.93
CA PRO A 72 8.36 8.11 -16.60
C PRO A 72 7.27 8.47 -17.64
N MET A 73 6.57 7.48 -18.17
CA MET A 73 5.52 7.69 -19.20
C MET A 73 4.11 7.67 -18.64
N MET A 74 3.91 7.12 -17.43
CA MET A 74 2.58 6.91 -16.86
C MET A 74 2.58 7.06 -15.34
N LYS A 75 1.66 7.88 -14.82
CA LYS A 75 1.44 8.06 -13.39
C LYS A 75 0.01 7.65 -13.04
N ASN A 76 -0.15 6.40 -12.58
CA ASN A 76 -1.46 5.82 -12.24
C ASN A 76 -1.61 5.43 -10.76
N ASN A 77 -0.52 5.43 -9.98
CA ASN A 77 -0.49 5.07 -8.57
C ASN A 77 -1.15 3.69 -8.25
N SER A 78 -1.09 2.75 -9.16
CA SER A 78 -1.83 1.48 -9.06
C SER A 78 -1.47 0.68 -7.80
N LEU A 79 -0.18 0.57 -7.47
CA LEU A 79 0.28 -0.16 -6.28
C LEU A 79 -0.02 0.62 -4.99
N LYS A 80 0.03 1.96 -5.05
CA LYS A 80 -0.39 2.80 -3.93
C LYS A 80 -1.88 2.63 -3.63
N PHE A 81 -2.74 2.70 -4.64
CA PHE A 81 -4.18 2.48 -4.45
C PHE A 81 -4.51 1.07 -3.97
N LEU A 82 -3.75 0.05 -4.42
CA LEU A 82 -3.89 -1.30 -3.89
C LEU A 82 -3.53 -1.35 -2.40
N ALA A 83 -2.41 -0.73 -2.00
CA ALA A 83 -2.00 -0.64 -0.61
C ALA A 83 -3.06 0.05 0.27
N GLU A 84 -3.60 1.18 -0.19
CA GLU A 84 -4.67 1.90 0.50
C GLU A 84 -5.94 1.05 0.64
N GLY A 85 -6.32 0.32 -0.42
CA GLY A 85 -7.45 -0.62 -0.39
C GLY A 85 -7.25 -1.78 0.59
N LEU A 86 -6.04 -2.33 0.68
CA LEU A 86 -5.67 -3.35 1.66
C LEU A 86 -5.79 -2.80 3.09
N ALA A 87 -5.27 -1.60 3.36
CA ALA A 87 -5.34 -0.97 4.66
C ALA A 87 -6.79 -0.75 5.14
N GLN A 88 -7.71 -0.38 4.23
CA GLN A 88 -9.14 -0.28 4.52
C GLN A 88 -9.77 -1.63 4.90
N LYS A 89 -9.14 -2.75 4.55
CA LYS A 89 -9.56 -4.12 4.89
C LYS A 89 -8.80 -4.71 6.08
N GLY A 90 -8.04 -3.88 6.80
CA GLY A 90 -7.27 -4.34 7.96
C GLY A 90 -6.00 -5.10 7.62
N ILE A 91 -5.47 -4.94 6.41
CA ILE A 91 -4.27 -5.62 5.90
C ILE A 91 -3.18 -4.59 5.70
N ALA A 92 -2.03 -4.78 6.32
CA ALA A 92 -0.84 -3.95 6.09
C ALA A 92 -0.23 -4.26 4.71
N SER A 93 0.55 -3.32 4.18
CA SER A 93 1.32 -3.59 2.97
C SER A 93 2.69 -2.92 3.03
N LEU A 94 3.69 -3.58 2.43
CA LEU A 94 4.99 -3.00 2.14
C LEU A 94 5.15 -2.97 0.62
N ARG A 95 5.48 -1.81 0.07
CA ARG A 95 5.86 -1.62 -1.32
C ARG A 95 7.22 -0.93 -1.39
N PHE A 96 8.02 -1.24 -2.38
CA PHE A 96 9.39 -0.75 -2.47
C PHE A 96 9.80 -0.45 -3.91
N ASP A 97 10.75 0.47 -4.06
CA ASP A 97 11.42 0.71 -5.34
C ASP A 97 12.42 -0.41 -5.59
N LYS A 98 12.29 -1.10 -6.71
CA LYS A 98 13.28 -2.11 -7.09
C LYS A 98 14.66 -1.45 -7.22
N ARG A 99 15.71 -2.25 -7.04
CA ARG A 99 17.10 -1.80 -7.16
C ARG A 99 17.33 -1.10 -8.52
N GLY A 100 18.00 0.04 -8.49
CA GLY A 100 18.21 0.88 -9.68
C GLY A 100 17.06 1.85 -10.01
N ILE A 101 15.93 1.79 -9.29
CA ILE A 101 14.73 2.58 -9.58
C ILE A 101 14.49 3.62 -8.47
N ALA A 102 14.06 4.81 -8.87
CA ALA A 102 13.61 5.91 -8.01
C ALA A 102 14.48 6.08 -6.74
N GLY A 103 13.91 5.91 -5.54
CA GLY A 103 14.63 6.03 -4.27
C GLY A 103 15.73 4.99 -4.05
N SER A 104 15.70 3.88 -4.79
CA SER A 104 16.70 2.79 -4.76
C SER A 104 17.72 2.86 -5.91
N ALA A 105 17.79 3.99 -6.64
CA ALA A 105 18.68 4.15 -7.79
C ALA A 105 20.15 3.84 -7.46
N ALA A 106 20.61 4.23 -6.27
CA ALA A 106 21.99 4.02 -5.84
C ALA A 106 22.35 2.54 -5.63
N ALA A 107 21.38 1.66 -5.39
CA ALA A 107 21.60 0.24 -5.19
C ALA A 107 21.82 -0.54 -6.49
N GLY A 108 21.43 0.04 -7.65
CA GLY A 108 21.57 -0.57 -8.97
C GLY A 108 22.44 0.26 -9.91
N LYS A 109 23.66 0.60 -9.49
CA LYS A 109 24.55 1.53 -10.21
C LYS A 109 24.89 1.11 -11.64
N GLU A 110 24.91 -0.18 -11.95
CA GLU A 110 25.26 -0.72 -13.25
C GLU A 110 24.19 -1.73 -13.69
N GLU A 111 23.20 -1.27 -14.45
CA GLU A 111 22.08 -2.09 -14.93
C GLU A 111 22.54 -3.37 -15.65
N SER A 112 23.63 -3.29 -16.44
CA SER A 112 24.20 -4.44 -17.14
C SER A 112 24.70 -5.56 -16.23
N LYS A 113 24.96 -5.26 -14.97
CA LYS A 113 25.41 -6.22 -13.95
C LYS A 113 24.27 -6.79 -13.10
N LEU A 114 23.07 -6.22 -13.19
CA LEU A 114 21.92 -6.74 -12.46
C LEU A 114 21.54 -8.13 -12.98
N ARG A 115 21.22 -9.00 -12.06
CA ARG A 115 20.75 -10.36 -12.29
C ARG A 115 19.38 -10.54 -11.67
N PHE A 116 18.63 -11.48 -12.17
CA PHE A 116 17.31 -11.80 -11.62
C PHE A 116 17.39 -12.18 -10.14
N GLU A 117 18.44 -12.89 -9.77
CA GLU A 117 18.73 -13.30 -8.40
C GLU A 117 18.91 -12.12 -7.44
N ASP A 118 19.36 -10.96 -7.93
CA ASP A 118 19.46 -9.75 -7.10
C ASP A 118 18.08 -9.27 -6.63
N TYR A 119 17.08 -9.36 -7.50
CA TYR A 119 15.68 -9.03 -7.15
C TYR A 119 15.09 -10.06 -6.20
N VAL A 120 15.37 -11.35 -6.41
CA VAL A 120 14.94 -12.43 -5.49
C VAL A 120 15.54 -12.22 -4.10
N ASN A 121 16.84 -11.87 -4.03
CA ASN A 121 17.51 -11.57 -2.77
C ASN A 121 16.92 -10.35 -2.05
N ASP A 122 16.54 -9.31 -2.79
CA ASP A 122 15.89 -8.14 -2.22
C ASP A 122 14.51 -8.49 -1.64
N VAL A 123 13.73 -9.28 -2.37
CA VAL A 123 12.41 -9.75 -1.89
C VAL A 123 12.56 -10.62 -0.64
N THR A 124 13.54 -11.55 -0.64
CA THR A 124 13.87 -12.35 0.53
C THR A 124 14.24 -11.47 1.73
N GLY A 125 15.08 -10.45 1.50
CA GLY A 125 15.45 -9.49 2.54
C GLY A 125 14.24 -8.72 3.10
N TRP A 126 13.29 -8.34 2.26
CA TRP A 126 12.04 -7.71 2.71
C TRP A 126 11.13 -8.67 3.48
N ILE A 127 11.07 -9.94 3.09
CA ILE A 127 10.36 -10.97 3.86
C ILE A 127 10.98 -11.12 5.25
N ASP A 128 12.31 -11.19 5.35
CA ASP A 128 13.04 -11.27 6.62
C ASP A 128 12.85 -10.01 7.47
N PHE A 129 12.77 -8.83 6.83
CA PHE A 129 12.45 -7.56 7.49
C PHE A 129 11.06 -7.63 8.13
N LEU A 130 10.05 -8.04 7.37
CA LEU A 130 8.67 -8.17 7.86
C LEU A 130 8.52 -9.24 8.93
N ALA A 131 9.23 -10.36 8.82
CA ALA A 131 9.15 -11.48 9.77
C ALA A 131 9.66 -11.11 11.18
N LYS A 132 10.51 -10.09 11.29
CA LYS A 132 11.00 -9.58 12.59
C LYS A 132 10.00 -8.70 13.31
N ASP A 133 9.01 -8.18 12.61
CA ASP A 133 8.00 -7.29 13.18
C ASP A 133 6.82 -8.08 13.74
N LYS A 134 6.71 -8.10 15.06
CA LYS A 134 5.69 -8.87 15.78
C LYS A 134 4.25 -8.39 15.56
N ARG A 135 4.08 -7.25 14.89
CA ARG A 135 2.74 -6.76 14.51
C ARG A 135 2.13 -7.61 13.40
N PHE A 136 2.94 -8.33 12.63
CA PHE A 136 2.45 -9.10 11.48
C PHE A 136 2.13 -10.55 11.85
N THR A 137 0.87 -10.94 11.63
CA THR A 137 0.36 -12.29 11.91
C THR A 137 0.63 -13.29 10.78
N GLY A 138 0.96 -12.78 9.59
CA GLY A 138 1.30 -13.58 8.41
C GLY A 138 1.77 -12.66 7.28
N ILE A 139 2.63 -13.18 6.41
CA ILE A 139 3.20 -12.48 5.26
C ILE A 139 2.69 -13.14 3.98
N THR A 140 2.17 -12.32 3.08
CA THR A 140 1.79 -12.73 1.71
C THR A 140 2.64 -11.93 0.73
N VAL A 141 3.11 -12.56 -0.33
CA VAL A 141 3.82 -11.87 -1.42
C VAL A 141 2.86 -11.75 -2.61
N ALA A 142 2.78 -10.56 -3.18
CA ALA A 142 1.96 -10.27 -4.36
C ALA A 142 2.78 -9.51 -5.39
N GLY A 143 3.04 -10.14 -6.52
CA GLY A 143 3.80 -9.57 -7.62
C GLY A 143 2.91 -9.20 -8.81
N HIS A 144 3.21 -8.09 -9.45
CA HIS A 144 2.60 -7.69 -10.72
C HIS A 144 3.56 -7.99 -11.88
N SER A 145 3.09 -8.68 -12.93
CA SER A 145 3.88 -8.98 -14.15
C SER A 145 5.22 -9.67 -13.78
N GLU A 146 6.38 -9.09 -14.12
CA GLU A 146 7.71 -9.58 -13.72
C GLU A 146 7.81 -9.84 -12.20
N GLY A 147 7.21 -8.98 -11.38
CA GLY A 147 7.19 -9.16 -9.93
C GLY A 147 6.54 -10.47 -9.47
N SER A 148 5.74 -11.12 -10.32
CA SER A 148 5.15 -12.44 -10.02
C SER A 148 6.10 -13.61 -10.30
N LEU A 149 7.24 -13.35 -10.93
CA LEU A 149 8.29 -14.34 -11.22
C LEU A 149 9.40 -14.32 -10.17
N ILE A 150 9.50 -13.21 -9.43
CA ILE A 150 10.45 -13.02 -8.34
C ILE A 150 9.96 -13.75 -7.09
#